data_b66348ce7c560f80ab3b8fbb03f513ed
#
_entry.id   b66348ce7c560f80ab3b8fbb03f513ed
#
_cell.length_a   1.000
_cell.length_b   1.000
_cell.length_c   1.000
_cell.angle_alpha   90.00
_cell.angle_beta   90.00
_cell.angle_gamma   90.00
#
_symmetry.space_group_name_H-M   'P 1'
#
loop_
_entity.id
_entity.type
_entity.pdbx_description
1 polymer ?
#
loop_
_entity_poly.entity_id
_entity_poly.type
_entity_poly.pdbx_seq_one_letter_code
_entity_poly.pdbx_strand_id
1 'polypeptide(L)'
;MFTLHEILAKLKNEFASSRKGHERGSWFVYTILAILVPFTSSKTSNILRCLNTLFGNADICKKRFYTFMASPKIPWQGLWERLWQMIDNPLTDGRLMLALDDYINPKTGKKIFACDNVFDHAAKQNQSKYPWAQNIVAVGLLKIVKERWACLPLSYRFYHLKKSVERINRDNNGKKLTFESKLEQAAAMITQIATVFASAPITVVTDSWFGNNGLFKPLRHQLGQRVNLLSRLRCNNNVFELPGPQNRCRVGRPRKYGAKLGTAASLAAEFKSLASEYTVNLYSRERTVVAYERVVMLKTLRCAVKVVWVYRKTQWVAIFSTDLTLSVEQVIEYYGARWKIEALFKELKRDIGSAETQTRHPQAVSNHLNFCMMATSVAWIYADRIAKTPNRRHAVEGRRHFAFSDVRRSITQAATENNFSRLFPVPRKSTINSLVAAMLRMAA
;
A
#
# COMPACT_ATOMS: atom_id res chain seq x y z
N MET A 1 -2.07 21.47 -20.16
CA MET A 1 -1.56 20.11 -20.51
C MET A 1 -2.29 19.10 -19.65
N PHE A 2 -2.60 17.92 -20.19
CA PHE A 2 -3.33 16.89 -19.43
C PHE A 2 -2.41 16.27 -18.36
N THR A 3 -2.74 16.44 -17.09
CA THR A 3 -1.90 16.06 -15.91
C THR A 3 -1.42 14.59 -15.98
N LEU A 4 -2.28 13.66 -16.41
CA LEU A 4 -1.90 12.26 -16.57
C LEU A 4 -0.81 12.06 -17.63
N HIS A 5 -0.81 12.85 -18.70
CA HIS A 5 0.24 12.82 -19.75
C HIS A 5 1.60 13.19 -19.17
N GLU A 6 1.67 14.22 -18.33
CA GLU A 6 2.93 14.64 -17.69
C GLU A 6 3.51 13.55 -16.78
N ILE A 7 2.65 12.90 -15.99
CA ILE A 7 3.06 11.81 -15.11
C ILE A 7 3.61 10.65 -15.95
N LEU A 8 2.87 10.24 -16.97
CA LEU A 8 3.25 9.09 -17.81
C LEU A 8 4.45 9.36 -18.70
N ALA A 9 4.63 10.59 -19.19
CA ALA A 9 5.80 10.99 -19.96
C ALA A 9 7.09 10.87 -19.14
N LYS A 10 7.06 11.35 -17.88
CA LYS A 10 8.20 11.21 -16.96
C LYS A 10 8.56 9.75 -16.70
N LEU A 11 7.55 8.87 -16.49
CA LEU A 11 7.78 7.44 -16.32
C LEU A 11 8.30 6.77 -17.60
N LYS A 12 7.83 7.19 -18.77
CA LYS A 12 8.32 6.67 -20.05
C LYS A 12 9.81 6.93 -20.25
N ASN A 13 10.34 8.02 -19.73
CA ASN A 13 11.75 8.39 -19.84
C ASN A 13 12.70 7.47 -19.06
N GLU A 14 12.19 6.64 -18.16
CA GLU A 14 13.00 5.63 -17.44
C GLU A 14 13.39 4.43 -18.35
N PHE A 15 12.79 4.32 -19.53
CA PHE A 15 13.15 3.28 -20.48
C PHE A 15 14.37 3.69 -21.30
N ALA A 16 15.22 2.70 -21.63
CA ALA A 16 16.44 2.94 -22.41
C ALA A 16 16.14 3.66 -23.75
N SER A 17 17.05 4.55 -24.19
CA SER A 17 16.92 5.36 -25.41
C SER A 17 17.00 4.54 -26.71
N SER A 18 17.22 3.23 -26.64
CA SER A 18 17.20 2.35 -27.82
C SER A 18 15.79 2.21 -28.42
N ARG A 19 15.68 1.89 -29.70
CA ARG A 19 14.40 1.63 -30.38
C ARG A 19 13.51 0.65 -29.59
N LYS A 20 14.08 -0.44 -29.09
CA LYS A 20 13.35 -1.42 -28.26
C LYS A 20 12.97 -0.87 -26.88
N GLY A 21 13.74 0.07 -26.33
CA GLY A 21 13.40 0.77 -25.10
C GLY A 21 12.20 1.70 -25.30
N HIS A 22 12.21 2.51 -26.35
CA HIS A 22 11.07 3.38 -26.72
C HIS A 22 9.78 2.58 -26.99
N GLU A 23 9.87 1.43 -27.66
CA GLU A 23 8.72 0.53 -27.82
C GLU A 23 8.18 0.04 -26.49
N ARG A 24 9.05 -0.42 -25.55
CA ARG A 24 8.63 -0.86 -24.22
C ARG A 24 8.02 0.28 -23.39
N GLY A 25 8.60 1.49 -23.47
CA GLY A 25 8.05 2.67 -22.81
C GLY A 25 6.66 3.02 -23.33
N SER A 26 6.41 2.91 -24.63
CA SER A 26 5.09 3.09 -25.22
C SER A 26 4.11 2.02 -24.76
N TRP A 27 4.49 0.75 -24.74
CA TRP A 27 3.70 -0.36 -24.21
C TRP A 27 3.36 -0.18 -22.72
N PHE A 28 4.33 0.33 -21.94
CA PHE A 28 4.11 0.64 -20.52
C PHE A 28 3.01 1.67 -20.36
N VAL A 29 3.10 2.82 -21.06
CA VAL A 29 2.09 3.89 -21.00
C VAL A 29 0.71 3.36 -21.42
N TYR A 30 0.64 2.64 -22.52
CA TYR A 30 -0.60 2.04 -23.00
C TYR A 30 -1.21 1.07 -22.00
N THR A 31 -0.39 0.25 -21.34
CA THR A 31 -0.87 -0.69 -20.32
C THR A 31 -1.45 0.03 -19.10
N ILE A 32 -0.78 1.07 -18.59
CA ILE A 32 -1.30 1.89 -17.49
C ILE A 32 -2.64 2.52 -17.87
N LEU A 33 -2.75 3.09 -19.06
CA LEU A 33 -4.00 3.71 -19.53
C LEU A 33 -5.11 2.68 -19.73
N ALA A 34 -4.79 1.50 -20.29
CA ALA A 34 -5.75 0.40 -20.42
C ALA A 34 -6.26 -0.14 -19.07
N ILE A 35 -5.52 0.08 -17.99
CA ILE A 35 -5.97 -0.23 -16.63
C ILE A 35 -6.82 0.90 -16.05
N LEU A 36 -6.44 2.16 -16.26
CA LEU A 36 -7.09 3.30 -15.59
C LEU A 36 -8.36 3.78 -16.29
N VAL A 37 -8.34 3.88 -17.62
CA VAL A 37 -9.41 4.54 -18.38
C VAL A 37 -10.68 3.69 -18.50
N PRO A 38 -10.64 2.41 -18.96
CA PRO A 38 -11.84 1.61 -19.04
C PRO A 38 -12.23 1.06 -17.66
N PHE A 39 -13.53 0.99 -17.40
CA PHE A 39 -14.08 0.38 -16.18
C PHE A 39 -14.17 -1.15 -16.30
N THR A 40 -13.11 -1.78 -16.78
CA THR A 40 -13.02 -3.23 -16.87
C THR A 40 -11.95 -3.77 -15.91
N SER A 41 -12.03 -5.06 -15.61
CA SER A 41 -11.00 -5.75 -14.86
C SER A 41 -9.66 -5.74 -15.61
N SER A 42 -8.57 -5.52 -14.91
CA SER A 42 -7.20 -5.54 -15.45
C SER A 42 -6.66 -6.96 -15.73
N LYS A 43 -7.52 -7.95 -16.01
CA LYS A 43 -7.07 -9.23 -16.59
C LYS A 43 -6.17 -8.95 -17.78
N THR A 44 -5.05 -9.66 -17.89
CA THR A 44 -4.11 -9.49 -19.01
C THR A 44 -4.79 -9.56 -20.38
N SER A 45 -5.79 -10.45 -20.53
CA SER A 45 -6.58 -10.55 -21.75
C SER A 45 -7.52 -9.34 -21.99
N ASN A 46 -8.04 -8.74 -20.93
CA ASN A 46 -8.86 -7.53 -21.04
C ASN A 46 -8.00 -6.32 -21.39
N ILE A 47 -6.82 -6.18 -20.78
CA ILE A 47 -5.86 -5.14 -21.16
C ILE A 47 -5.56 -5.20 -22.65
N LEU A 48 -5.29 -6.41 -23.20
CA LEU A 48 -5.06 -6.59 -24.63
C LEU A 48 -6.29 -6.18 -25.47
N ARG A 49 -7.52 -6.53 -25.05
CA ARG A 49 -8.74 -6.10 -25.76
C ARG A 49 -8.88 -4.58 -25.73
N CYS A 50 -8.65 -3.96 -24.57
CA CYS A 50 -8.68 -2.49 -24.46
C CYS A 50 -7.64 -1.83 -25.35
N LEU A 51 -6.43 -2.37 -25.45
CA LEU A 51 -5.40 -1.87 -26.35
C LEU A 51 -5.85 -1.94 -27.81
N ASN A 52 -6.47 -3.04 -28.24
CA ASN A 52 -6.94 -3.21 -29.60
C ASN A 52 -8.13 -2.28 -29.94
N THR A 53 -9.05 -2.10 -29.02
CA THR A 53 -10.29 -1.33 -29.24
C THR A 53 -10.12 0.16 -29.02
N LEU A 54 -9.48 0.56 -27.93
CA LEU A 54 -9.39 1.97 -27.52
C LEU A 54 -8.30 2.72 -28.28
N PHE A 55 -7.21 2.05 -28.58
CA PHE A 55 -6.03 2.69 -29.18
C PHE A 55 -5.90 2.46 -30.69
N GLY A 56 -6.93 1.87 -31.29
CA GLY A 56 -7.02 1.70 -32.74
C GLY A 56 -5.92 0.84 -33.35
N ASN A 57 -5.13 0.19 -32.51
CA ASN A 57 -4.07 -0.73 -32.92
C ASN A 57 -4.70 -2.11 -33.17
N ALA A 58 -5.59 -2.21 -34.16
CA ALA A 58 -6.24 -3.48 -34.54
C ALA A 58 -5.25 -4.62 -34.80
N ASP A 59 -3.97 -4.29 -35.00
CA ASP A 59 -2.89 -5.21 -35.32
C ASP A 59 -1.90 -5.45 -34.17
N ILE A 60 -2.28 -5.17 -32.92
CA ILE A 60 -1.44 -5.57 -31.81
C ILE A 60 -1.32 -7.10 -31.80
N CYS A 61 -0.19 -7.60 -32.28
CA CYS A 61 0.09 -9.03 -32.25
C CYS A 61 0.02 -9.55 -30.81
N LYS A 62 -0.94 -10.42 -30.57
CA LYS A 62 -1.15 -11.08 -29.26
C LYS A 62 0.16 -11.61 -28.66
N LYS A 63 1.02 -12.24 -29.47
CA LYS A 63 2.32 -12.77 -29.06
C LYS A 63 3.23 -11.65 -28.52
N ARG A 64 3.31 -10.50 -29.22
CA ARG A 64 4.16 -9.36 -28.79
C ARG A 64 3.71 -8.79 -27.44
N PHE A 65 2.40 -8.65 -27.24
CA PHE A 65 1.85 -8.16 -25.95
C PHE A 65 2.19 -9.10 -24.79
N TYR A 66 1.94 -10.40 -24.92
CA TYR A 66 2.28 -11.34 -23.85
C TYR A 66 3.79 -11.45 -23.62
N THR A 67 4.61 -11.33 -24.66
CA THR A 67 6.08 -11.23 -24.52
C THR A 67 6.48 -9.97 -23.74
N PHE A 68 5.84 -8.84 -24.01
CA PHE A 68 6.06 -7.61 -23.24
C PHE A 68 5.64 -7.80 -21.77
N MET A 69 4.45 -8.35 -21.50
CA MET A 69 3.99 -8.61 -20.13
C MET A 69 4.90 -9.57 -19.37
N ALA A 70 5.60 -10.47 -20.03
CA ALA A 70 6.60 -11.38 -19.45
C ALA A 70 8.03 -10.85 -19.49
N SER A 71 8.26 -9.62 -19.94
CA SER A 71 9.60 -9.06 -20.12
C SER A 71 10.31 -8.79 -18.77
N PRO A 72 11.52 -9.31 -18.55
CA PRO A 72 12.34 -8.96 -17.38
C PRO A 72 13.03 -7.58 -17.57
N LYS A 73 12.89 -6.93 -18.73
CA LYS A 73 13.57 -5.68 -19.08
C LYS A 73 12.72 -4.44 -18.82
N ILE A 74 11.62 -4.56 -18.05
CA ILE A 74 10.87 -3.40 -17.56
C ILE A 74 11.63 -2.87 -16.34
N PRO A 75 12.06 -1.59 -16.33
CA PRO A 75 12.93 -1.04 -15.30
C PRO A 75 12.12 -0.65 -14.04
N TRP A 76 11.51 -1.62 -13.37
CA TRP A 76 10.59 -1.38 -12.26
C TRP A 76 11.20 -0.56 -11.13
N GLN A 77 12.47 -0.75 -10.81
CA GLN A 77 13.13 0.03 -9.76
C GLN A 77 13.12 1.52 -10.11
N GLY A 78 13.64 1.89 -11.27
CA GLY A 78 13.66 3.30 -11.72
C GLY A 78 12.25 3.88 -11.86
N LEU A 79 11.29 3.08 -12.38
CA LEU A 79 9.89 3.50 -12.49
C LEU A 79 9.27 3.81 -11.11
N TRP A 80 9.52 2.98 -10.09
CA TRP A 80 9.03 3.24 -8.75
C TRP A 80 9.70 4.44 -8.10
N GLU A 81 11.02 4.56 -8.18
CA GLU A 81 11.77 5.70 -7.65
C GLU A 81 11.33 7.01 -8.31
N ARG A 82 11.16 7.01 -9.64
CA ARG A 82 10.62 8.17 -10.36
C ARG A 82 9.20 8.51 -9.91
N LEU A 83 8.34 7.50 -9.74
CA LEU A 83 6.98 7.73 -9.26
C LEU A 83 6.95 8.34 -7.86
N TRP A 84 7.79 7.86 -6.93
CA TRP A 84 7.88 8.39 -5.57
C TRP A 84 8.33 9.85 -5.57
N GLN A 85 9.29 10.21 -6.42
CA GLN A 85 9.75 11.60 -6.60
C GLN A 85 8.65 12.55 -7.15
N MET A 86 7.64 12.00 -7.79
CA MET A 86 6.50 12.77 -8.32
C MET A 86 5.36 12.96 -7.31
N ILE A 87 5.44 12.40 -6.12
CA ILE A 87 4.43 12.62 -5.08
C ILE A 87 4.66 13.99 -4.47
N ASP A 88 3.75 14.91 -4.74
CA ASP A 88 3.81 16.25 -4.17
C ASP A 88 3.49 16.22 -2.67
N ASN A 89 4.25 16.95 -1.85
CA ASN A 89 4.07 17.00 -0.40
C ASN A 89 3.83 15.61 0.24
N PRO A 90 4.80 14.69 0.19
CA PRO A 90 4.63 13.32 0.66
C PRO A 90 4.51 13.20 2.19
N LEU A 91 4.82 14.27 2.92
CA LEU A 91 4.84 14.28 4.37
C LEU A 91 3.49 14.70 4.95
N THR A 92 3.10 14.06 6.03
CA THR A 92 2.00 14.48 6.90
C THR A 92 2.60 14.90 8.24
N ASP A 93 2.35 16.13 8.67
CA ASP A 93 2.92 16.72 9.89
C ASP A 93 4.44 16.52 10.00
N GLY A 94 5.13 16.75 8.87
CA GLY A 94 6.59 16.60 8.76
C GLY A 94 7.11 15.16 8.75
N ARG A 95 6.25 14.14 8.71
CA ARG A 95 6.61 12.71 8.74
C ARG A 95 6.18 11.97 7.49
N LEU A 96 7.01 11.06 7.00
CA LEU A 96 6.64 10.09 5.99
C LEU A 96 5.84 8.98 6.65
N MET A 97 4.53 8.97 6.44
CA MET A 97 3.62 8.00 7.05
C MET A 97 3.48 6.77 6.16
N LEU A 98 4.00 5.62 6.59
CA LEU A 98 3.96 4.37 5.82
C LEU A 98 3.02 3.38 6.47
N ALA A 99 1.97 2.95 5.77
CA ALA A 99 1.17 1.81 6.16
C ALA A 99 1.81 0.52 5.67
N LEU A 100 1.83 -0.49 6.53
CA LEU A 100 2.32 -1.84 6.22
C LEU A 100 1.27 -2.86 6.61
N ASP A 101 0.93 -3.74 5.67
CA ASP A 101 0.04 -4.87 5.91
C ASP A 101 0.24 -5.94 4.83
N ASP A 102 -0.36 -7.13 5.00
CA ASP A 102 -0.41 -8.14 3.96
C ASP A 102 -1.84 -8.51 3.57
N TYR A 103 -2.00 -9.00 2.37
CA TYR A 103 -3.29 -9.48 1.90
C TYR A 103 -3.18 -10.75 1.05
N ILE A 104 -4.28 -11.49 1.05
CA ILE A 104 -4.40 -12.73 0.31
C ILE A 104 -5.17 -12.48 -0.99
N ASN A 105 -4.65 -13.06 -2.08
CA ASN A 105 -5.22 -12.97 -3.41
C ASN A 105 -5.57 -14.38 -3.92
N PRO A 106 -6.79 -14.90 -3.64
CA PRO A 106 -7.18 -16.26 -4.05
C PRO A 106 -7.09 -16.45 -5.55
N LYS A 107 -6.67 -17.65 -5.96
CA LYS A 107 -6.49 -18.07 -7.35
C LYS A 107 -7.08 -19.45 -7.58
N THR A 108 -7.57 -19.71 -8.78
CA THR A 108 -8.09 -21.03 -9.18
C THR A 108 -7.03 -21.90 -9.86
N GLY A 109 -6.12 -21.28 -10.60
CA GLY A 109 -5.11 -21.99 -11.38
C GLY A 109 -3.96 -22.54 -10.52
N LYS A 110 -3.77 -23.86 -10.52
CA LYS A 110 -2.74 -24.56 -9.71
C LYS A 110 -1.29 -24.20 -10.08
N LYS A 111 -1.04 -23.71 -11.31
CA LYS A 111 0.31 -23.36 -11.81
C LYS A 111 0.61 -21.86 -11.79
N ILE A 112 -0.20 -21.06 -11.10
CA ILE A 112 0.03 -19.60 -10.99
C ILE A 112 1.20 -19.37 -10.03
N PHE A 113 2.15 -18.52 -10.45
CA PHE A 113 3.32 -18.18 -9.63
C PHE A 113 2.92 -17.55 -8.30
N ALA A 114 3.71 -17.84 -7.25
CA ALA A 114 3.57 -17.34 -5.89
C ALA A 114 2.26 -17.74 -5.18
N CYS A 115 1.57 -18.77 -5.65
CA CYS A 115 0.42 -19.35 -4.96
C CYS A 115 0.83 -20.49 -4.04
N ASP A 116 0.16 -20.54 -2.90
CA ASP A 116 0.27 -21.61 -1.91
C ASP A 116 -1.05 -21.75 -1.13
N ASN A 117 -1.19 -22.82 -0.33
CA ASN A 117 -2.26 -22.89 0.66
C ASN A 117 -1.87 -22.02 1.86
N VAL A 118 -2.38 -20.80 1.90
CA VAL A 118 -2.06 -19.81 2.93
C VAL A 118 -3.20 -19.66 3.93
N PHE A 119 -2.86 -19.48 5.21
CA PHE A 119 -3.88 -19.28 6.23
C PHE A 119 -4.56 -17.91 6.07
N ASP A 120 -5.89 -17.92 5.99
CA ASP A 120 -6.72 -16.73 5.89
C ASP A 120 -7.43 -16.46 7.22
N HIS A 121 -6.95 -15.46 7.96
CA HIS A 121 -7.56 -15.00 9.21
C HIS A 121 -8.97 -14.41 9.02
N ALA A 122 -9.30 -13.95 7.82
CA ALA A 122 -10.57 -13.31 7.49
C ALA A 122 -11.59 -14.29 6.87
N ALA A 123 -11.23 -15.58 6.74
CA ALA A 123 -12.12 -16.60 6.17
C ALA A 123 -13.40 -16.73 6.98
N LYS A 124 -14.54 -16.64 6.30
CA LYS A 124 -15.87 -16.86 6.89
C LYS A 124 -16.10 -18.35 7.16
N GLN A 125 -17.11 -18.68 7.99
CA GLN A 125 -17.43 -20.06 8.37
C GLN A 125 -17.59 -21.03 7.18
N ASN A 126 -18.08 -20.56 6.04
CA ASN A 126 -18.29 -21.34 4.83
C ASN A 126 -17.13 -21.27 3.82
N GLN A 127 -15.99 -20.72 4.20
CA GLN A 127 -14.80 -20.58 3.35
C GLN A 127 -13.64 -21.40 3.91
N SER A 128 -12.77 -21.89 3.02
CA SER A 128 -11.54 -22.54 3.44
C SER A 128 -10.65 -21.59 4.21
N LYS A 129 -10.14 -22.02 5.37
CA LYS A 129 -9.11 -21.29 6.12
C LYS A 129 -7.73 -21.36 5.44
N TYR A 130 -7.55 -22.19 4.45
CA TYR A 130 -6.31 -22.35 3.68
C TYR A 130 -6.57 -22.29 2.18
N PRO A 131 -7.05 -21.15 1.65
CA PRO A 131 -7.27 -21.01 0.21
C PRO A 131 -5.96 -21.11 -0.56
N TRP A 132 -6.05 -21.61 -1.80
CA TRP A 132 -4.96 -21.51 -2.78
C TRP A 132 -4.84 -20.07 -3.24
N ALA A 133 -3.80 -19.39 -2.79
CA ALA A 133 -3.72 -17.93 -2.96
C ALA A 133 -2.28 -17.42 -3.00
N GLN A 134 -2.11 -16.24 -3.58
CA GLN A 134 -0.93 -15.41 -3.39
C GLN A 134 -1.04 -14.66 -2.07
N ASN A 135 0.02 -14.64 -1.28
CA ASN A 135 0.15 -13.75 -0.12
C ASN A 135 1.09 -12.59 -0.50
N ILE A 136 0.65 -11.37 -0.32
CA ILE A 136 1.33 -10.17 -0.78
C ILE A 136 1.52 -9.23 0.39
N VAL A 137 2.78 -8.96 0.75
CA VAL A 137 3.17 -7.92 1.71
C VAL A 137 3.29 -6.61 0.96
N ALA A 138 2.64 -5.56 1.43
CA ALA A 138 2.61 -4.27 0.75
C ALA A 138 2.92 -3.11 1.71
N VAL A 139 3.61 -2.11 1.18
CA VAL A 139 3.86 -0.82 1.82
C VAL A 139 3.21 0.27 1.01
N GLY A 140 2.41 1.12 1.65
CA GLY A 140 1.77 2.26 1.03
C GLY A 140 2.03 3.55 1.80
N LEU A 141 2.06 4.67 1.10
CA LEU A 141 2.12 6.00 1.69
C LEU A 141 0.73 6.42 2.15
N LEU A 142 0.58 6.73 3.42
CA LEU A 142 -0.60 7.42 3.95
C LEU A 142 -0.45 8.92 3.73
N LYS A 143 -1.33 9.49 2.94
CA LYS A 143 -1.31 10.90 2.57
C LYS A 143 -2.71 11.47 2.57
N ILE A 144 -2.85 12.73 2.94
CA ILE A 144 -4.10 13.47 2.79
C ILE A 144 -4.16 13.99 1.34
N VAL A 145 -5.16 13.53 0.59
CA VAL A 145 -5.46 13.95 -0.78
C VAL A 145 -6.83 14.61 -0.79
N LYS A 146 -6.88 15.91 -1.08
CA LYS A 146 -8.15 16.67 -1.06
C LYS A 146 -8.96 16.40 0.21
N GLU A 147 -8.36 16.69 1.37
CA GLU A 147 -8.95 16.58 2.71
C GLU A 147 -9.32 15.15 3.17
N ARG A 148 -8.93 14.12 2.43
CA ARG A 148 -9.15 12.73 2.85
C ARG A 148 -7.87 11.94 2.90
N TRP A 149 -7.76 11.05 3.87
CA TRP A 149 -6.70 10.05 3.87
C TRP A 149 -6.82 9.10 2.67
N ALA A 150 -5.72 8.91 1.98
CA ALA A 150 -5.52 7.93 0.93
C ALA A 150 -4.29 7.06 1.26
N CYS A 151 -4.21 5.88 0.65
CA CYS A 151 -3.02 5.03 0.71
C CYS A 151 -2.53 4.80 -0.72
N LEU A 152 -1.36 5.34 -1.03
CA LEU A 152 -0.71 5.17 -2.32
C LEU A 152 0.24 3.97 -2.22
N PRO A 153 0.06 2.88 -3.00
CA PRO A 153 1.01 1.78 -3.00
C PRO A 153 2.39 2.27 -3.41
N LEU A 154 3.42 1.92 -2.63
CA LEU A 154 4.81 2.26 -2.92
C LEU A 154 5.62 1.02 -3.31
N SER A 155 5.41 -0.11 -2.63
CA SER A 155 6.15 -1.33 -2.87
C SER A 155 5.36 -2.55 -2.43
N TYR A 156 5.71 -3.71 -2.98
CA TYR A 156 5.16 -4.98 -2.56
C TYR A 156 6.15 -6.13 -2.77
N ARG A 157 5.93 -7.24 -2.06
CA ARG A 157 6.59 -8.52 -2.31
C ARG A 157 5.61 -9.67 -2.19
N PHE A 158 5.78 -10.70 -3.03
CA PHE A 158 5.12 -11.98 -2.82
C PHE A 158 5.79 -12.72 -1.67
N TYR A 159 4.99 -13.15 -0.71
CA TYR A 159 5.48 -13.99 0.37
C TYR A 159 5.34 -15.47 -0.02
N HIS A 160 6.42 -16.21 0.09
CA HIS A 160 6.47 -17.65 -0.12
C HIS A 160 6.66 -18.37 1.21
N LEU A 161 5.95 -19.48 1.40
CA LEU A 161 6.25 -20.35 2.54
C LEU A 161 7.65 -20.97 2.38
N LYS A 162 8.36 -21.19 3.51
CA LYS A 162 9.71 -21.76 3.49
C LYS A 162 9.78 -23.07 2.70
N LYS A 163 8.85 -24.01 2.98
CA LYS A 163 8.74 -25.29 2.25
C LYS A 163 8.48 -25.12 0.74
N SER A 164 7.81 -24.05 0.34
CA SER A 164 7.55 -23.76 -1.08
C SER A 164 8.79 -23.20 -1.77
N VAL A 165 9.60 -22.40 -1.09
CA VAL A 165 10.92 -21.97 -1.58
C VAL A 165 11.83 -23.17 -1.79
N GLU A 166 11.88 -24.11 -0.84
CA GLU A 166 12.66 -25.33 -0.93
C GLU A 166 12.21 -26.21 -2.12
N ARG A 167 10.89 -26.35 -2.35
CA ARG A 167 10.33 -27.07 -3.49
C ARG A 167 10.70 -26.39 -4.82
N ILE A 168 10.48 -25.08 -4.94
CA ILE A 168 10.80 -24.31 -6.15
C ILE A 168 12.29 -24.44 -6.49
N ASN A 169 13.16 -24.41 -5.48
CA ASN A 169 14.61 -24.52 -5.67
C ASN A 169 15.07 -25.92 -6.07
N ARG A 170 14.32 -26.97 -5.70
CA ARG A 170 14.58 -28.36 -6.18
C ARG A 170 14.16 -28.53 -7.64
N ASP A 171 13.02 -27.91 -8.00
CA ASP A 171 12.42 -28.09 -9.33
C ASP A 171 13.08 -27.20 -10.40
N ASN A 172 13.85 -26.18 -9.98
CA ASN A 172 14.49 -25.21 -10.87
C ASN A 172 16.02 -25.28 -10.82
N ASN A 173 16.64 -25.58 -11.97
CA ASN A 173 18.10 -25.46 -12.15
C ASN A 173 18.58 -24.02 -12.34
N GLY A 174 17.70 -23.03 -12.20
CA GLY A 174 17.97 -21.62 -12.38
C GLY A 174 18.35 -20.87 -11.10
N LYS A 175 18.11 -19.55 -11.06
CA LYS A 175 18.37 -18.70 -9.90
C LYS A 175 17.55 -19.16 -8.70
N LYS A 176 18.25 -19.58 -7.64
CA LYS A 176 17.62 -20.01 -6.38
C LYS A 176 16.93 -18.84 -5.69
N LEU A 177 15.71 -19.09 -5.18
CA LEU A 177 14.99 -18.17 -4.32
C LEU A 177 15.53 -18.27 -2.89
N THR A 178 15.74 -17.15 -2.24
CA THR A 178 16.04 -17.10 -0.81
C THR A 178 14.73 -16.91 -0.03
N PHE A 179 14.58 -17.67 1.06
CA PHE A 179 13.43 -17.45 1.95
C PHE A 179 13.62 -16.14 2.71
N GLU A 180 12.59 -15.30 2.68
CA GLU A 180 12.48 -14.08 3.48
C GLU A 180 11.16 -14.13 4.25
N SER A 181 11.20 -13.85 5.55
CA SER A 181 9.98 -13.67 6.33
C SER A 181 9.27 -12.37 5.90
N LYS A 182 7.97 -12.26 6.19
CA LYS A 182 7.20 -11.02 5.91
C LYS A 182 7.83 -9.78 6.57
N LEU A 183 8.43 -9.94 7.74
CA LEU A 183 9.08 -8.84 8.49
C LEU A 183 10.38 -8.40 7.80
N GLU A 184 11.19 -9.33 7.30
CA GLU A 184 12.39 -9.03 6.52
C GLU A 184 12.02 -8.35 5.19
N GLN A 185 11.01 -8.87 4.49
CA GLN A 185 10.49 -8.25 3.26
C GLN A 185 10.03 -6.82 3.51
N ALA A 186 9.28 -6.60 4.58
CA ALA A 186 8.78 -5.28 4.97
C ALA A 186 9.94 -4.32 5.31
N ALA A 187 10.91 -4.78 6.10
CA ALA A 187 12.07 -3.96 6.46
C ALA A 187 12.88 -3.54 5.21
N ALA A 188 13.12 -4.48 4.28
CA ALA A 188 13.84 -4.19 3.04
C ALA A 188 13.09 -3.19 2.14
N MET A 189 11.75 -3.32 2.00
CA MET A 189 10.94 -2.37 1.23
C MET A 189 10.96 -0.98 1.85
N ILE A 190 10.77 -0.86 3.16
CA ILE A 190 10.78 0.43 3.88
C ILE A 190 12.16 1.09 3.76
N THR A 191 13.24 0.32 3.90
CA THR A 191 14.60 0.85 3.74
C THR A 191 14.84 1.39 2.33
N GLN A 192 14.39 0.68 1.30
CA GLN A 192 14.48 1.15 -0.08
C GLN A 192 13.68 2.44 -0.29
N ILE A 193 12.45 2.54 0.21
CA ILE A 193 11.64 3.76 0.14
C ILE A 193 12.36 4.91 0.86
N ALA A 194 12.96 4.64 2.01
CA ALA A 194 13.67 5.64 2.81
C ALA A 194 14.88 6.28 2.11
N THR A 195 15.45 5.64 1.08
CA THR A 195 16.56 6.23 0.30
C THR A 195 16.10 7.41 -0.56
N VAL A 196 14.88 7.36 -1.08
CA VAL A 196 14.31 8.46 -1.91
C VAL A 196 13.85 9.63 -1.03
N PHE A 197 13.39 9.36 0.18
CA PHE A 197 12.93 10.37 1.14
C PHE A 197 13.97 10.58 2.26
N ALA A 198 15.24 10.74 1.90
CA ALA A 198 16.40 10.60 2.80
C ALA A 198 16.39 11.48 4.07
N SER A 199 15.78 12.66 4.05
CA SER A 199 15.75 13.59 5.19
C SER A 199 14.51 13.42 6.09
N ALA A 200 13.46 12.73 5.64
CA ALA A 200 12.19 12.70 6.34
C ALA A 200 12.18 11.72 7.53
N PRO A 201 11.67 12.11 8.71
CA PRO A 201 11.28 11.17 9.75
C PRO A 201 10.21 10.21 9.22
N ILE A 202 10.29 8.94 9.59
CA ILE A 202 9.40 7.89 9.09
C ILE A 202 8.55 7.35 10.24
N THR A 203 7.24 7.31 10.07
CA THR A 203 6.32 6.61 10.98
C THR A 203 5.70 5.43 10.24
N VAL A 204 6.06 4.22 10.67
CA VAL A 204 5.48 2.97 10.11
C VAL A 204 4.25 2.60 10.93
N VAL A 205 3.09 2.60 10.28
CA VAL A 205 1.81 2.29 10.92
C VAL A 205 1.38 0.88 10.52
N THR A 206 1.20 0.01 11.52
CA THR A 206 0.94 -1.42 11.29
C THR A 206 -0.18 -1.94 12.18
N ASP A 207 -0.62 -3.16 11.89
CA ASP A 207 -1.41 -3.95 12.82
C ASP A 207 -0.55 -4.55 13.95
N SER A 208 -1.18 -5.26 14.88
CA SER A 208 -0.48 -5.88 16.01
C SER A 208 0.45 -7.05 15.60
N TRP A 209 0.31 -7.58 14.39
CA TRP A 209 1.16 -8.68 13.93
C TRP A 209 2.53 -8.17 13.48
N PHE A 210 2.56 -7.10 12.69
CA PHE A 210 3.79 -6.44 12.25
C PHE A 210 4.40 -5.56 13.35
N GLY A 211 3.63 -5.14 14.35
CA GLY A 211 4.05 -4.26 15.44
C GLY A 211 4.99 -4.91 16.46
N ASN A 212 6.11 -5.48 16.02
CA ASN A 212 7.05 -6.21 16.87
C ASN A 212 8.51 -5.94 16.52
N ASN A 213 9.42 -6.49 17.34
CA ASN A 213 10.87 -6.26 17.20
C ASN A 213 11.49 -6.94 15.96
N GLY A 214 10.82 -7.92 15.36
CA GLY A 214 11.26 -8.52 14.09
C GLY A 214 11.24 -7.53 12.93
N LEU A 215 10.34 -6.52 12.97
CA LEU A 215 10.32 -5.39 12.05
C LEU A 215 11.15 -4.22 12.58
N PHE A 216 10.93 -3.83 13.84
CA PHE A 216 11.49 -2.59 14.39
C PHE A 216 13.02 -2.62 14.51
N LYS A 217 13.60 -3.74 14.98
CA LYS A 217 15.05 -3.86 15.16
C LYS A 217 15.84 -3.68 13.84
N PRO A 218 15.52 -4.40 12.74
CA PRO A 218 16.19 -4.17 11.46
C PRO A 218 16.05 -2.74 10.94
N LEU A 219 14.86 -2.16 11.03
CA LEU A 219 14.64 -0.77 10.62
C LEU A 219 15.44 0.22 11.46
N ARG A 220 15.47 0.06 12.78
CA ARG A 220 16.27 0.90 13.69
C ARG A 220 17.76 0.78 13.43
N HIS A 221 18.24 -0.41 13.06
CA HIS A 221 19.63 -0.63 12.73
C HIS A 221 20.03 0.10 11.43
N GLN A 222 19.16 0.10 10.42
CA GLN A 222 19.44 0.69 9.11
C GLN A 222 19.15 2.19 9.05
N LEU A 223 18.08 2.65 9.69
CA LEU A 223 17.56 4.02 9.58
C LEU A 223 17.76 4.86 10.85
N GLY A 224 18.32 4.27 11.91
CA GLY A 224 18.56 4.97 13.16
C GLY A 224 17.30 5.55 13.79
N GLN A 225 17.41 6.76 14.32
CA GLN A 225 16.30 7.47 15.00
C GLN A 225 15.22 7.98 14.02
N ARG A 226 15.49 7.95 12.71
CA ARG A 226 14.51 8.39 11.70
C ARG A 226 13.23 7.57 11.68
N VAL A 227 13.27 6.27 12.09
CA VAL A 227 12.11 5.39 12.00
C VAL A 227 11.42 5.24 13.33
N ASN A 228 10.11 5.43 13.34
CA ASN A 228 9.22 5.17 14.44
C ASN A 228 8.14 4.17 14.04
N LEU A 229 7.64 3.44 15.03
CA LEU A 229 6.60 2.42 14.87
C LEU A 229 5.34 2.85 15.62
N LEU A 230 4.22 2.83 14.95
CA LEU A 230 2.88 3.05 15.51
C LEU A 230 2.04 1.80 15.26
N SER A 231 1.54 1.15 16.31
CA SER A 231 0.81 -0.10 16.17
C SER A 231 -0.14 -0.36 17.33
N ARG A 232 -1.02 -1.34 17.15
CA ARG A 232 -1.90 -1.82 18.23
C ARG A 232 -1.13 -2.73 19.17
N LEU A 233 -1.25 -2.47 20.46
CA LEU A 233 -0.72 -3.34 21.50
C LEU A 233 -1.67 -4.53 21.73
N ARG A 234 -1.13 -5.74 21.82
CA ARG A 234 -1.93 -6.92 22.14
C ARG A 234 -2.36 -6.90 23.60
N CYS A 235 -3.57 -7.36 23.89
CA CYS A 235 -4.15 -7.34 25.24
C CYS A 235 -3.31 -8.07 26.30
N ASN A 236 -2.60 -9.13 25.90
CA ASN A 236 -1.74 -9.93 26.77
C ASN A 236 -0.29 -9.42 26.88
N ASN A 237 0.08 -8.33 26.24
CA ASN A 237 1.43 -7.76 26.35
C ASN A 237 1.67 -7.21 27.74
N ASN A 238 2.76 -7.66 28.39
CA ASN A 238 3.22 -7.10 29.66
C ASN A 238 3.88 -5.73 29.45
N VAL A 239 3.55 -4.81 30.31
CA VAL A 239 3.98 -3.43 30.33
C VAL A 239 4.81 -3.19 31.59
N PHE A 240 5.88 -2.41 31.48
CA PHE A 240 6.82 -2.15 32.57
C PHE A 240 7.03 -0.64 32.75
N GLU A 241 7.35 -0.23 33.94
CA GLU A 241 7.80 1.12 34.22
C GLU A 241 9.12 1.43 33.50
N LEU A 242 9.39 2.71 33.33
CA LEU A 242 10.73 3.17 32.94
C LEU A 242 11.74 2.73 34.01
N PRO A 243 12.99 2.42 33.62
CA PRO A 243 14.03 2.13 34.62
C PRO A 243 14.24 3.37 35.46
N GLY A 244 14.23 3.21 36.79
CA GLY A 244 14.54 4.27 37.72
C GLY A 244 16.00 4.77 37.58
N PRO A 245 16.36 5.89 38.24
CA PRO A 245 17.69 6.41 38.20
C PRO A 245 18.70 5.33 38.65
N GLN A 246 19.74 5.18 37.84
CA GLN A 246 20.77 4.15 38.11
C GLN A 246 21.77 4.66 39.14
N ASN A 247 21.83 3.97 40.26
CA ASN A 247 22.86 4.26 41.27
C ASN A 247 24.22 3.79 40.74
N ARG A 248 25.18 4.70 40.51
CA ARG A 248 26.51 4.42 39.91
C ARG A 248 27.33 3.42 40.72
N CYS A 249 27.00 3.22 42.00
CA CYS A 249 27.68 2.29 42.90
C CYS A 249 27.23 0.84 42.82
N ARG A 250 26.28 0.50 41.93
CA ARG A 250 25.76 -0.87 41.85
C ARG A 250 26.58 -1.72 40.91
N VAL A 251 27.13 -2.82 41.39
CA VAL A 251 27.82 -3.82 40.58
C VAL A 251 26.81 -4.56 39.68
N GLY A 252 27.13 -4.73 38.40
CA GLY A 252 26.36 -5.48 37.46
C GLY A 252 25.73 -4.64 36.33
N ARG A 253 25.09 -5.34 35.37
CA ARG A 253 24.48 -4.68 34.22
C ARG A 253 23.31 -3.79 34.63
N PRO A 254 23.23 -2.54 34.14
CA PRO A 254 22.13 -1.64 34.41
C PRO A 254 20.74 -2.25 34.08
N ARG A 255 19.73 -2.04 34.96
CA ARG A 255 18.37 -2.50 34.70
C ARG A 255 17.79 -1.76 33.50
N LYS A 256 17.31 -2.52 32.50
CA LYS A 256 16.67 -1.97 31.29
C LYS A 256 15.18 -1.67 31.48
N TYR A 257 14.54 -2.25 32.51
CA TYR A 257 13.10 -2.17 32.76
C TYR A 257 12.87 -1.90 34.24
N GLY A 258 11.88 -1.08 34.55
CA GLY A 258 11.37 -0.89 35.89
C GLY A 258 10.48 -2.04 36.37
N ALA A 259 9.62 -1.79 37.33
CA ALA A 259 8.64 -2.74 37.85
C ALA A 259 7.65 -3.18 36.75
N LYS A 260 7.13 -4.39 36.83
CA LYS A 260 6.04 -4.85 36.00
C LYS A 260 4.76 -4.17 36.46
N LEU A 261 4.11 -3.41 35.55
CA LEU A 261 2.82 -2.76 35.83
C LEU A 261 1.64 -3.72 35.70
N GLY A 262 1.69 -4.60 34.69
CA GLY A 262 0.60 -5.51 34.37
C GLY A 262 0.54 -5.86 32.89
N THR A 263 -0.58 -6.42 32.48
CA THR A 263 -0.89 -6.61 31.04
C THR A 263 -1.60 -5.37 30.49
N ALA A 264 -1.60 -5.19 29.18
CA ALA A 264 -2.37 -4.10 28.56
C ALA A 264 -3.85 -4.17 28.92
N ALA A 265 -4.39 -5.39 29.15
CA ALA A 265 -5.78 -5.60 29.55
C ALA A 265 -6.04 -5.21 31.00
N SER A 266 -5.20 -5.64 31.98
CA SER A 266 -5.37 -5.25 33.35
C SER A 266 -5.28 -3.74 33.56
N LEU A 267 -4.32 -3.11 32.89
CA LEU A 267 -4.13 -1.65 32.89
C LEU A 267 -5.29 -0.88 32.24
N ALA A 268 -5.92 -1.46 31.21
CA ALA A 268 -7.10 -0.84 30.61
C ALA A 268 -8.27 -0.70 31.56
N ALA A 269 -8.46 -1.65 32.50
CA ALA A 269 -9.48 -1.57 33.55
C ALA A 269 -9.11 -0.50 34.58
N GLU A 270 -7.87 -0.48 35.04
CA GLU A 270 -7.33 0.45 36.00
C GLU A 270 -7.38 1.90 35.53
N PHE A 271 -6.93 2.16 34.29
CA PHE A 271 -6.79 3.51 33.73
C PHE A 271 -8.11 4.11 33.23
N LYS A 272 -9.19 3.34 33.19
CA LYS A 272 -10.51 3.83 32.73
C LYS A 272 -11.01 5.03 33.51
N SER A 273 -10.81 5.03 34.83
CA SER A 273 -11.23 6.13 35.72
C SER A 273 -10.35 7.40 35.58
N LEU A 274 -9.16 7.27 35.01
CA LEU A 274 -8.19 8.35 34.80
C LEU A 274 -8.25 8.93 33.36
N ALA A 275 -9.11 8.37 32.51
CA ALA A 275 -9.19 8.74 31.11
C ALA A 275 -9.92 10.08 30.92
N SER A 276 -9.43 10.87 29.96
CA SER A 276 -9.97 12.18 29.58
C SER A 276 -10.58 12.14 28.18
N GLU A 277 -11.39 13.13 27.86
CA GLU A 277 -11.99 13.30 26.53
C GLU A 277 -11.02 14.02 25.60
N TYR A 278 -10.96 13.55 24.35
CA TYR A 278 -10.17 14.11 23.27
C TYR A 278 -11.02 14.24 22.01
N THR A 279 -10.84 15.33 21.28
CA THR A 279 -11.47 15.53 19.97
C THR A 279 -10.52 15.10 18.88
N VAL A 280 -10.92 14.15 18.04
CA VAL A 280 -10.10 13.54 17.00
C VAL A 280 -10.84 13.48 15.67
N ASN A 281 -10.10 13.62 14.54
CA ASN A 281 -10.67 13.46 13.21
C ASN A 281 -10.47 11.99 12.74
N LEU A 282 -11.52 11.19 12.89
CA LEU A 282 -11.52 9.80 12.46
C LEU A 282 -12.46 9.59 11.28
N TYR A 283 -11.90 9.04 10.18
CA TYR A 283 -12.66 8.76 8.95
C TYR A 283 -13.35 10.00 8.36
N SER A 284 -12.65 11.14 8.43
CA SER A 284 -13.12 12.45 7.97
C SER A 284 -14.35 12.97 8.74
N ARG A 285 -14.43 12.64 10.00
CA ARG A 285 -15.44 13.14 10.94
C ARG A 285 -14.76 13.45 12.26
N GLU A 286 -15.10 14.59 12.81
CA GLU A 286 -14.76 14.92 14.19
C GLU A 286 -15.52 14.00 15.15
N ARG A 287 -14.82 13.47 16.14
CA ARG A 287 -15.37 12.55 17.15
C ARG A 287 -14.74 12.80 18.49
N THR A 288 -15.54 12.79 19.53
CA THR A 288 -15.04 12.73 20.90
C THR A 288 -14.73 11.29 21.26
N VAL A 289 -13.55 11.05 21.79
CA VAL A 289 -13.09 9.75 22.30
C VAL A 289 -12.54 9.91 23.71
N VAL A 290 -12.73 8.89 24.53
CA VAL A 290 -12.17 8.84 25.88
C VAL A 290 -10.88 8.04 25.83
N ALA A 291 -9.77 8.60 26.31
CA ALA A 291 -8.47 7.96 26.27
C ALA A 291 -7.60 8.29 27.50
N TYR A 292 -6.63 7.41 27.75
CA TYR A 292 -5.57 7.62 28.75
C TYR A 292 -4.21 7.30 28.13
N GLU A 293 -3.20 8.13 28.37
CA GLU A 293 -1.84 7.90 27.88
C GLU A 293 -0.86 7.65 29.01
N ARG A 294 0.14 6.82 28.72
CA ARG A 294 1.29 6.61 29.61
C ARG A 294 2.54 6.21 28.82
N VAL A 295 3.69 6.78 29.18
CA VAL A 295 4.97 6.31 28.67
C VAL A 295 5.43 5.12 29.52
N VAL A 296 5.78 4.03 28.84
CA VAL A 296 6.10 2.72 29.46
C VAL A 296 7.22 2.02 28.70
N MET A 297 7.81 0.98 29.30
CA MET A 297 8.77 0.11 28.61
C MET A 297 8.08 -1.14 28.08
N LEU A 298 8.31 -1.47 26.80
CA LEU A 298 7.92 -2.73 26.20
C LEU A 298 9.12 -3.66 26.00
N LYS A 299 9.12 -4.83 26.66
CA LYS A 299 10.16 -5.85 26.46
C LYS A 299 10.18 -6.39 25.04
N THR A 300 9.03 -6.48 24.39
CA THR A 300 8.89 -6.93 23.00
C THR A 300 9.59 -6.03 22.00
N LEU A 301 9.73 -4.73 22.27
CA LEU A 301 10.44 -3.76 21.42
C LEU A 301 11.77 -3.30 22.04
N ARG A 302 12.01 -3.59 23.32
CA ARG A 302 13.22 -3.19 24.08
C ARG A 302 13.44 -1.68 24.16
N CYS A 303 12.37 -0.90 24.12
CA CYS A 303 12.42 0.56 24.20
C CYS A 303 11.21 1.12 24.97
N ALA A 304 11.30 2.39 25.33
CA ALA A 304 10.18 3.17 25.81
C ALA A 304 9.19 3.42 24.67
N VAL A 305 7.92 3.41 24.99
CA VAL A 305 6.82 3.72 24.06
C VAL A 305 5.76 4.55 24.80
N LYS A 306 5.09 5.42 24.08
CA LYS A 306 3.83 6.04 24.52
C LYS A 306 2.71 5.05 24.19
N VAL A 307 1.92 4.66 25.16
CA VAL A 307 0.71 3.85 24.97
C VAL A 307 -0.51 4.70 25.23
N VAL A 308 -1.48 4.64 24.33
CA VAL A 308 -2.77 5.31 24.45
C VAL A 308 -3.85 4.24 24.52
N TRP A 309 -4.55 4.14 25.65
CA TRP A 309 -5.73 3.31 25.83
C TRP A 309 -6.96 4.12 25.42
N VAL A 310 -7.64 3.69 24.37
CA VAL A 310 -8.85 4.34 23.85
C VAL A 310 -10.06 3.52 24.23
N TYR A 311 -11.03 4.13 24.88
CA TYR A 311 -12.23 3.49 25.40
C TYR A 311 -13.43 3.75 24.48
N ARG A 312 -14.21 2.70 24.23
CA ARG A 312 -15.46 2.77 23.46
C ARG A 312 -16.51 1.97 24.24
N LYS A 313 -17.59 2.58 24.68
CA LYS A 313 -18.67 1.88 25.40
C LYS A 313 -18.20 0.69 26.25
N THR A 314 -18.26 -0.54 25.66
CA THR A 314 -17.87 -1.80 26.33
C THR A 314 -16.48 -2.33 25.84
N GLN A 315 -15.84 -1.67 24.90
CA GLN A 315 -14.57 -2.11 24.30
C GLN A 315 -13.48 -1.08 24.52
N TRP A 316 -12.25 -1.54 24.47
CA TRP A 316 -11.06 -0.69 24.50
C TRP A 316 -10.03 -1.18 23.45
N VAL A 317 -9.11 -0.31 23.11
CA VAL A 317 -7.95 -0.63 22.30
C VAL A 317 -6.75 0.13 22.85
N ALA A 318 -5.59 -0.53 22.95
CA ALA A 318 -4.32 0.12 23.25
C ALA A 318 -3.50 0.28 21.98
N ILE A 319 -3.03 1.50 21.75
CA ILE A 319 -2.18 1.86 20.60
C ILE A 319 -0.87 2.34 21.19
N PHE A 320 0.27 1.91 20.63
CA PHE A 320 1.57 2.38 21.07
C PHE A 320 2.31 3.08 19.95
N SER A 321 3.13 4.07 20.32
CA SER A 321 4.08 4.74 19.46
C SER A 321 5.49 4.70 20.06
N THR A 322 6.52 4.46 19.26
CA THR A 322 7.92 4.66 19.66
C THR A 322 8.34 6.12 19.56
N ASP A 323 7.56 6.96 18.86
CA ASP A 323 7.69 8.42 18.91
C ASP A 323 6.92 8.93 20.13
N LEU A 324 7.66 9.36 21.14
CA LEU A 324 7.08 9.84 22.41
C LEU A 324 6.52 11.27 22.28
N THR A 325 6.82 11.97 21.19
CA THR A 325 6.40 13.38 20.98
C THR A 325 4.99 13.51 20.43
N LEU A 326 4.41 12.42 19.88
CA LEU A 326 3.05 12.44 19.36
C LEU A 326 2.03 12.74 20.45
N SER A 327 1.04 13.59 20.16
CA SER A 327 -0.11 13.80 21.03
C SER A 327 -1.03 12.57 21.03
N VAL A 328 -1.98 12.52 21.97
CA VAL A 328 -3.00 11.47 22.04
C VAL A 328 -3.83 11.44 20.75
N GLU A 329 -4.23 12.61 20.29
CA GLU A 329 -5.02 12.80 19.06
C GLU A 329 -4.26 12.27 17.85
N GLN A 330 -2.97 12.65 17.68
CA GLN A 330 -2.12 12.19 16.59
C GLN A 330 -1.96 10.66 16.60
N VAL A 331 -1.75 10.05 17.77
CA VAL A 331 -1.64 8.57 17.87
C VAL A 331 -2.93 7.91 17.40
N ILE A 332 -4.08 8.44 17.78
CA ILE A 332 -5.39 7.89 17.43
C ILE A 332 -5.70 8.10 15.95
N GLU A 333 -5.48 9.30 15.43
CA GLU A 333 -5.77 9.67 14.03
C GLU A 333 -4.88 8.91 13.05
N TYR A 334 -3.57 8.86 13.32
CA TYR A 334 -2.63 8.15 12.45
C TYR A 334 -2.86 6.64 12.45
N TYR A 335 -3.18 6.06 13.62
CA TYR A 335 -3.57 4.66 13.66
C TYR A 335 -4.91 4.42 12.95
N GLY A 336 -5.85 5.35 13.05
CA GLY A 336 -7.09 5.33 12.30
C GLY A 336 -6.88 5.39 10.78
N ALA A 337 -5.88 6.17 10.33
CA ALA A 337 -5.51 6.26 8.91
C ALA A 337 -4.97 4.92 8.35
N ARG A 338 -4.43 4.01 9.17
CA ARG A 338 -3.99 2.66 8.77
C ARG A 338 -5.06 1.92 7.94
N TRP A 339 -6.35 2.08 8.27
CA TRP A 339 -7.43 1.44 7.51
C TRP A 339 -7.43 1.77 6.01
N LYS A 340 -6.67 2.76 5.58
CA LYS A 340 -6.55 3.09 4.15
C LYS A 340 -5.75 2.06 3.37
N ILE A 341 -4.87 1.26 4.02
CA ILE A 341 -4.23 0.14 3.33
C ILE A 341 -5.23 -0.98 3.01
N GLU A 342 -6.20 -1.22 3.90
CA GLU A 342 -7.28 -2.18 3.63
C GLU A 342 -8.21 -1.66 2.50
N ALA A 343 -8.46 -0.35 2.47
CA ALA A 343 -9.18 0.28 1.35
C ALA A 343 -8.39 0.14 0.04
N LEU A 344 -7.06 0.34 0.06
CA LEU A 344 -6.17 0.11 -1.07
C LEU A 344 -6.28 -1.33 -1.59
N PHE A 345 -6.27 -2.33 -0.71
CA PHE A 345 -6.41 -3.74 -1.13
C PHE A 345 -7.78 -4.00 -1.79
N LYS A 346 -8.82 -3.33 -1.31
CA LYS A 346 -10.15 -3.38 -1.95
C LYS A 346 -10.13 -2.69 -3.32
N GLU A 347 -9.52 -1.51 -3.44
CA GLU A 347 -9.35 -0.78 -4.69
C GLU A 347 -8.59 -1.62 -5.72
N LEU A 348 -7.47 -2.24 -5.32
CA LEU A 348 -6.70 -3.13 -6.18
C LEU A 348 -7.51 -4.35 -6.64
N LYS A 349 -8.23 -5.02 -5.74
CA LYS A 349 -8.97 -6.24 -6.07
C LYS A 349 -10.24 -5.96 -6.89
N ARG A 350 -11.02 -4.95 -6.50
CA ARG A 350 -12.35 -4.68 -7.07
C ARG A 350 -12.32 -3.65 -8.18
N ASP A 351 -11.72 -2.48 -7.90
CA ASP A 351 -11.77 -1.37 -8.85
C ASP A 351 -10.76 -1.55 -9.98
N ILE A 352 -9.59 -2.08 -9.68
CA ILE A 352 -8.54 -2.40 -10.68
C ILE A 352 -8.70 -3.82 -11.21
N GLY A 353 -9.11 -4.79 -10.37
CA GLY A 353 -9.24 -6.20 -10.76
C GLY A 353 -7.91 -6.95 -10.81
N SER A 354 -6.94 -6.57 -9.98
CA SER A 354 -5.63 -7.19 -9.93
C SER A 354 -5.65 -8.68 -9.57
N ALA A 355 -6.68 -9.10 -8.83
CA ALA A 355 -6.86 -10.48 -8.41
C ALA A 355 -7.26 -11.43 -9.55
N GLU A 356 -7.85 -10.92 -10.60
CA GLU A 356 -8.56 -11.73 -11.60
C GLU A 356 -7.67 -12.35 -12.67
N THR A 357 -6.42 -11.87 -12.85
CA THR A 357 -5.52 -12.48 -13.86
C THR A 357 -5.15 -13.90 -13.49
N GLN A 358 -5.11 -14.79 -14.50
CA GLN A 358 -4.75 -16.20 -14.38
C GLN A 358 -3.41 -16.50 -15.09
N THR A 359 -2.59 -15.49 -15.29
CA THR A 359 -1.25 -15.61 -15.88
C THR A 359 -0.38 -16.51 -15.00
N ARG A 360 0.42 -17.39 -15.64
CA ARG A 360 1.23 -18.41 -14.93
C ARG A 360 2.71 -18.06 -14.89
N HIS A 361 3.24 -17.41 -15.94
CA HIS A 361 4.65 -17.06 -16.05
C HIS A 361 5.08 -16.12 -14.91
N PRO A 362 6.12 -16.45 -14.13
CA PRO A 362 6.51 -15.69 -12.93
C PRO A 362 6.69 -14.20 -13.18
N GLN A 363 7.46 -13.85 -14.23
CA GLN A 363 7.70 -12.45 -14.57
C GLN A 363 6.42 -11.72 -14.99
N ALA A 364 5.53 -12.38 -15.73
CA ALA A 364 4.27 -11.77 -16.16
C ALA A 364 3.31 -11.56 -14.97
N VAL A 365 3.31 -12.44 -13.98
CA VAL A 365 2.56 -12.26 -12.73
C VAL A 365 3.09 -11.06 -11.96
N SER A 366 4.41 -10.97 -11.79
CA SER A 366 5.05 -9.85 -11.10
C SER A 366 4.85 -8.53 -11.84
N ASN A 367 5.03 -8.51 -13.17
CA ASN A 367 4.80 -7.31 -13.97
C ASN A 367 3.34 -6.85 -13.90
N HIS A 368 2.38 -7.78 -13.98
CA HIS A 368 0.97 -7.45 -13.89
C HIS A 368 0.62 -6.76 -12.56
N LEU A 369 1.11 -7.28 -11.42
CA LEU A 369 0.85 -6.66 -10.12
C LEU A 369 1.55 -5.29 -9.99
N ASN A 370 2.77 -5.15 -10.52
CA ASN A 370 3.45 -3.85 -10.62
C ASN A 370 2.61 -2.84 -11.42
N PHE A 371 2.07 -3.23 -12.57
CA PHE A 371 1.19 -2.37 -13.37
C PHE A 371 -0.05 -1.95 -12.60
N CYS A 372 -0.71 -2.87 -11.92
CA CYS A 372 -1.92 -2.57 -11.14
C CYS A 372 -1.64 -1.61 -9.98
N MET A 373 -0.58 -1.85 -9.22
CA MET A 373 -0.20 -0.99 -8.09
C MET A 373 0.27 0.39 -8.57
N MET A 374 1.11 0.43 -9.62
CA MET A 374 1.58 1.69 -10.19
C MET A 374 0.42 2.51 -10.77
N ALA A 375 -0.52 1.89 -11.48
CA ALA A 375 -1.72 2.54 -11.96
C ALA A 375 -2.54 3.16 -10.81
N THR A 376 -2.64 2.46 -9.68
CA THR A 376 -3.33 2.98 -8.49
C THR A 376 -2.61 4.21 -7.93
N SER A 377 -1.27 4.17 -7.80
CA SER A 377 -0.50 5.34 -7.35
C SER A 377 -0.58 6.50 -8.32
N VAL A 378 -0.49 6.25 -9.63
CA VAL A 378 -0.66 7.27 -10.68
C VAL A 378 -2.04 7.94 -10.57
N ALA A 379 -3.09 7.16 -10.33
CA ALA A 379 -4.44 7.71 -10.14
C ALA A 379 -4.53 8.62 -8.91
N TRP A 380 -3.91 8.24 -7.79
CA TRP A 380 -3.88 9.07 -6.59
C TRP A 380 -3.04 10.35 -6.77
N ILE A 381 -1.87 10.27 -7.43
CA ILE A 381 -1.06 11.45 -7.78
C ILE A 381 -1.85 12.37 -8.72
N TYR A 382 -2.57 11.81 -9.69
CA TYR A 382 -3.46 12.57 -10.55
C TYR A 382 -4.54 13.31 -9.73
N ALA A 383 -5.22 12.61 -8.81
CA ALA A 383 -6.26 13.20 -7.96
C ALA A 383 -5.72 14.32 -7.06
N ASP A 384 -4.49 14.21 -6.60
CA ASP A 384 -3.83 15.23 -5.80
C ASP A 384 -3.53 16.50 -6.61
N ARG A 385 -3.10 16.35 -7.87
CA ARG A 385 -2.67 17.45 -8.76
C ARG A 385 -3.78 18.19 -9.46
N ILE A 386 -4.92 17.55 -9.73
CA ILE A 386 -6.04 18.27 -10.38
C ILE A 386 -6.62 19.35 -9.46
N ALA A 387 -7.00 20.50 -10.04
CA ALA A 387 -7.53 21.61 -9.26
C ALA A 387 -8.88 21.27 -8.60
N LYS A 388 -9.79 20.64 -9.34
CA LYS A 388 -11.12 20.27 -8.85
C LYS A 388 -11.09 18.92 -8.11
N THR A 389 -11.77 18.85 -6.98
CA THR A 389 -12.02 17.58 -6.29
C THR A 389 -12.88 16.67 -7.17
N PRO A 390 -12.56 15.36 -7.32
CA PRO A 390 -13.39 14.44 -8.06
C PRO A 390 -14.83 14.42 -7.54
N ASN A 391 -15.79 14.56 -8.42
CA ASN A 391 -17.20 14.53 -8.05
C ASN A 391 -17.63 13.12 -7.64
N ARG A 392 -18.31 13.02 -6.50
CA ARG A 392 -18.87 11.75 -6.05
C ARG A 392 -20.13 11.42 -6.86
N ARG A 393 -20.12 10.25 -7.53
CA ARG A 393 -21.30 9.81 -8.34
C ARG A 393 -22.47 9.41 -7.47
N HIS A 394 -22.22 8.64 -6.42
CA HIS A 394 -23.30 8.12 -5.57
C HIS A 394 -23.19 8.74 -4.18
N ALA A 395 -24.20 9.49 -3.79
CA ALA A 395 -24.37 9.95 -2.44
C ALA A 395 -24.49 8.73 -1.51
N VAL A 396 -23.68 8.68 -0.48
CA VAL A 396 -23.76 7.65 0.57
C VAL A 396 -23.86 8.41 1.87
N GLU A 397 -24.90 8.12 2.64
CA GLU A 397 -25.13 8.76 3.93
C GLU A 397 -23.88 8.70 4.80
N GLY A 398 -23.52 9.85 5.35
CA GLY A 398 -22.33 9.98 6.19
C GLY A 398 -20.97 9.88 5.49
N ARG A 399 -20.90 9.85 4.18
CA ARG A 399 -19.64 9.90 3.42
C ARG A 399 -19.57 11.19 2.60
N ARG A 400 -18.71 12.13 2.99
CA ARG A 400 -18.55 13.43 2.32
C ARG A 400 -17.53 13.42 1.18
N HIS A 401 -16.56 12.50 1.20
CA HIS A 401 -15.44 12.50 0.26
C HIS A 401 -15.65 11.52 -0.90
N PHE A 402 -15.00 11.82 -2.04
CA PHE A 402 -14.97 10.98 -3.23
C PHE A 402 -14.36 9.59 -2.98
N ALA A 403 -14.66 8.62 -3.83
CA ALA A 403 -14.08 7.28 -3.83
C ALA A 403 -12.95 7.17 -4.87
N PHE A 404 -12.16 6.10 -4.84
CA PHE A 404 -11.16 5.80 -5.87
C PHE A 404 -11.79 5.64 -7.27
N SER A 405 -12.97 5.04 -7.34
CA SER A 405 -13.76 4.94 -8.58
C SER A 405 -14.12 6.31 -9.17
N ASP A 406 -14.32 7.33 -8.33
CA ASP A 406 -14.59 8.70 -8.80
C ASP A 406 -13.32 9.33 -9.39
N VAL A 407 -12.14 9.03 -8.83
CA VAL A 407 -10.84 9.42 -9.43
C VAL A 407 -10.69 8.81 -10.82
N ARG A 408 -10.92 7.49 -10.96
CA ARG A 408 -10.86 6.82 -12.26
C ARG A 408 -11.82 7.44 -13.27
N ARG A 409 -13.03 7.80 -12.84
CA ARG A 409 -14.02 8.47 -13.70
C ARG A 409 -13.52 9.84 -14.16
N SER A 410 -12.92 10.64 -13.27
CA SER A 410 -12.32 11.91 -13.65
C SER A 410 -11.18 11.73 -14.66
N ILE A 411 -10.36 10.67 -14.52
CA ILE A 411 -9.34 10.31 -15.50
C ILE A 411 -9.96 9.95 -16.84
N THR A 412 -11.01 9.12 -16.86
CA THR A 412 -11.71 8.72 -18.09
C THR A 412 -12.32 9.94 -18.80
N GLN A 413 -13.00 10.80 -18.05
CA GLN A 413 -13.59 12.02 -18.59
C GLN A 413 -12.52 12.92 -19.19
N ALA A 414 -11.45 13.22 -18.46
CA ALA A 414 -10.35 14.04 -18.93
C ALA A 414 -9.64 13.44 -20.15
N ALA A 415 -9.49 12.11 -20.20
CA ALA A 415 -8.91 11.40 -21.35
C ALA A 415 -9.81 11.52 -22.60
N THR A 416 -11.13 11.50 -22.45
CA THR A 416 -12.07 11.62 -23.56
C THR A 416 -12.23 13.07 -24.06
N GLU A 417 -12.13 14.07 -23.17
CA GLU A 417 -12.26 15.49 -23.51
C GLU A 417 -10.98 16.06 -24.16
N ASN A 418 -9.82 15.67 -23.68
CA ASN A 418 -8.51 16.18 -24.14
C ASN A 418 -7.92 15.51 -25.36
N ASN A 419 -8.76 14.92 -26.19
CA ASN A 419 -8.36 14.31 -27.45
C ASN A 419 -7.31 13.20 -27.26
N PHE A 420 -7.76 12.03 -26.92
CA PHE A 420 -6.98 10.80 -26.70
C PHE A 420 -5.92 10.55 -27.78
N SER A 421 -6.16 11.06 -29.00
CA SER A 421 -5.25 10.99 -30.14
C SER A 421 -3.91 11.70 -29.95
N ARG A 422 -3.80 12.69 -29.04
CA ARG A 422 -2.52 13.36 -28.73
C ARG A 422 -1.61 12.53 -27.84
N LEU A 423 -2.19 11.63 -27.04
CA LEU A 423 -1.43 10.68 -26.23
C LEU A 423 -0.94 9.50 -27.05
N PHE A 424 -1.62 9.22 -28.16
CA PHE A 424 -1.40 8.10 -29.03
C PHE A 424 -1.44 8.59 -30.48
N PRO A 425 -0.38 8.43 -31.26
CA PRO A 425 -0.46 8.57 -32.70
C PRO A 425 -1.32 7.42 -33.27
N VAL A 426 -2.64 7.60 -33.20
CA VAL A 426 -3.59 6.64 -33.78
C VAL A 426 -3.67 6.93 -35.28
N PRO A 427 -3.61 5.91 -36.17
CA PRO A 427 -3.98 6.07 -37.56
C PRO A 427 -5.41 6.60 -37.65
N ARG A 428 -5.63 7.62 -38.48
CA ARG A 428 -6.90 8.35 -38.63
C ARG A 428 -8.05 7.45 -39.12
N LYS A 429 -8.74 6.76 -38.21
CA LYS A 429 -10.10 6.23 -38.44
C LYS A 429 -11.05 6.85 -37.44
N SER A 430 -11.58 8.02 -37.79
CA SER A 430 -12.28 8.96 -36.93
C SER A 430 -13.61 8.46 -36.33
N THR A 431 -14.30 7.51 -36.93
CA THR A 431 -15.64 7.11 -36.56
C THR A 431 -15.67 6.16 -35.34
N ILE A 432 -14.70 5.24 -35.24
CA ILE A 432 -14.63 4.29 -34.12
C ILE A 432 -14.25 4.99 -32.81
N ASN A 433 -13.38 6.02 -32.89
CA ASN A 433 -12.92 6.75 -31.72
C ASN A 433 -14.04 7.57 -31.05
N SER A 434 -14.99 8.10 -31.81
CA SER A 434 -16.14 8.84 -31.26
C SER A 434 -17.14 7.92 -30.56
N LEU A 435 -17.38 6.72 -31.11
CA LEU A 435 -18.27 5.72 -30.51
C LEU A 435 -17.67 5.17 -29.21
N VAL A 436 -16.39 4.84 -29.22
CA VAL A 436 -15.66 4.35 -28.03
C VAL A 436 -15.62 5.42 -26.94
N ALA A 437 -15.40 6.68 -27.28
CA ALA A 437 -15.46 7.79 -26.34
C ALA A 437 -16.87 7.96 -25.74
N ALA A 438 -17.92 7.80 -26.55
CA ALA A 438 -19.30 7.83 -26.08
C ALA A 438 -19.60 6.65 -25.14
N MET A 439 -19.20 5.43 -25.49
CA MET A 439 -19.37 4.24 -24.64
C MET A 439 -18.59 4.38 -23.31
N LEU A 440 -17.40 4.93 -23.31
CA LEU A 440 -16.63 5.19 -22.08
C LEU A 440 -17.31 6.22 -21.19
N ARG A 441 -17.90 7.29 -21.78
CA ARG A 441 -18.69 8.29 -21.02
C ARG A 441 -19.93 7.69 -20.40
N MET A 442 -20.60 6.78 -21.09
CA MET A 442 -21.79 6.08 -20.56
C MET A 442 -21.42 5.10 -19.44
N ALA A 443 -20.25 4.47 -19.51
CA ALA A 443 -19.76 3.55 -18.49
C ALA A 443 -19.16 4.28 -17.26
N ALA A 444 -18.78 5.54 -17.40
CA ALA A 444 -18.27 6.39 -16.34
C ALA A 444 -19.39 7.09 -15.57
#